data_ba4f0d243dbeddab458a706e5aaf2b1c
#
_entry.id   ba4f0d243dbeddab458a706e5aaf2b1c
#
_cell.length_a   1.000
_cell.length_b   1.000
_cell.length_c   1.000
_cell.angle_alpha   90.00
_cell.angle_beta   90.00
_cell.angle_gamma   90.00
#
_symmetry.space_group_name_H-M   'P 1'
#
loop_
_entity.id
_entity.type
_entity.pdbx_description
1 polymer ?
#
loop_
_entity_poly.entity_id
_entity_poly.type
_entity_poly.pdbx_seq_one_letter_code
_entity_poly.pdbx_strand_id
1 'polypeptide(L)'
;MVREFVDACRKFNIKVGLYYNPSQWGMEEQDNDAYNDYVVNQATELLSNYGKIDYIWFDGAGSEKHQYDVPRIVHTIRTLQSDIMIFNMWDPDTRWIGNEAGIAPMYNTNVVDSLHISVYTDAQEKQDTQFLPGECDCQLSGTGYNWFWCEK
;
A
#
# COMPACT_ATOMS: atom_id res chain seq x y z
N MET A 1 9.17 11.54 -13.69
CA MET A 1 9.64 10.76 -12.52
C MET A 1 9.11 9.33 -12.51
N VAL A 2 7.78 9.06 -12.38
CA VAL A 2 7.27 7.65 -12.37
C VAL A 2 7.68 6.87 -13.63
N ARG A 3 7.55 7.46 -14.81
CA ARG A 3 7.94 6.82 -16.08
C ARG A 3 9.42 6.41 -16.08
N GLU A 4 10.31 7.31 -15.73
CA GLU A 4 11.75 7.06 -15.72
C GLU A 4 12.13 5.96 -14.73
N PHE A 5 11.47 5.95 -13.55
CA PHE A 5 11.65 4.90 -12.55
C PHE A 5 11.22 3.52 -13.09
N VAL A 6 10.01 3.44 -13.66
CA VAL A 6 9.48 2.20 -14.22
C VAL A 6 10.36 1.69 -15.37
N ASP A 7 10.78 2.58 -16.25
CA ASP A 7 11.64 2.23 -17.40
C ASP A 7 13.02 1.74 -16.92
N ALA A 8 13.56 2.36 -15.86
CA ALA A 8 14.82 1.91 -15.24
C ALA A 8 14.68 0.52 -14.61
N CYS A 9 13.60 0.27 -13.85
CA CYS A 9 13.35 -1.06 -13.29
C CYS A 9 13.30 -2.13 -14.37
N ARG A 10 12.57 -1.89 -15.46
CA ARG A 10 12.45 -2.83 -16.58
C ARG A 10 13.79 -3.06 -17.28
N LYS A 11 14.56 -2.01 -17.49
CA LYS A 11 15.89 -2.11 -18.11
C LYS A 11 16.82 -3.06 -17.33
N PHE A 12 16.67 -3.10 -16.01
CA PHE A 12 17.48 -3.96 -15.14
C PHE A 12 16.75 -5.25 -14.70
N ASN A 13 15.62 -5.57 -15.33
CA ASN A 13 14.79 -6.73 -14.96
C ASN A 13 14.38 -6.78 -13.48
N ILE A 14 14.05 -5.62 -12.94
CA ILE A 14 13.56 -5.45 -11.57
C ILE A 14 12.04 -5.29 -11.62
N LYS A 15 11.33 -5.95 -10.71
CA LYS A 15 9.89 -5.78 -10.52
C LYS A 15 9.56 -4.37 -10.09
N VAL A 16 8.42 -3.86 -10.55
CA VAL A 16 8.00 -2.48 -10.25
C VAL A 16 7.00 -2.48 -9.12
N GLY A 17 7.37 -1.88 -8.00
CA GLY A 17 6.46 -1.57 -6.90
C GLY A 17 6.29 -0.06 -6.75
N LEU A 18 5.07 0.39 -6.49
CA LEU A 18 4.76 1.80 -6.23
C LEU A 18 4.18 1.95 -4.83
N TYR A 19 4.73 2.90 -4.08
CA TYR A 19 4.16 3.35 -2.81
C TYR A 19 3.01 4.33 -3.08
N TYR A 20 1.92 4.15 -2.37
CA TYR A 20 0.76 5.03 -2.44
C TYR A 20 0.12 5.20 -1.06
N ASN A 21 0.08 6.43 -0.56
CA ASN A 21 -0.73 6.76 0.59
C ASN A 21 -2.07 7.33 0.11
N PRO A 22 -3.20 6.65 0.36
CA PRO A 22 -4.50 7.15 -0.06
C PRO A 22 -4.97 8.34 0.77
N SER A 23 -4.42 8.54 1.97
CA SER A 23 -4.69 9.73 2.79
C SER A 23 -3.82 10.90 2.32
N GLN A 24 -4.46 12.00 1.98
CA GLN A 24 -3.73 13.25 1.70
C GLN A 24 -4.00 14.27 2.81
N TRP A 25 -2.95 14.63 3.49
CA TRP A 25 -2.98 15.62 4.56
C TRP A 25 -3.55 16.95 4.05
N GLY A 26 -4.62 17.42 4.69
CA GLY A 26 -5.32 18.65 4.31
C GLY A 26 -6.45 18.48 3.29
N MET A 27 -6.74 17.25 2.86
CA MET A 27 -7.90 16.94 2.01
C MET A 27 -9.02 16.20 2.76
N GLU A 28 -8.85 15.95 4.05
CA GLU A 28 -9.79 15.17 4.86
C GLU A 28 -11.17 15.86 5.04
N GLU A 29 -11.26 17.14 4.74
CA GLU A 29 -12.51 17.92 4.78
C GLU A 29 -13.32 17.84 3.49
N GLN A 30 -12.81 17.15 2.46
CA GLN A 30 -13.53 17.01 1.21
C GLN A 30 -14.68 16.00 1.34
N ASP A 31 -15.70 16.22 0.53
CA ASP A 31 -16.77 15.26 0.32
C ASP A 31 -16.19 13.87 0.04
N ASN A 32 -16.68 12.85 0.75
CA ASN A 32 -16.23 11.46 0.61
C ASN A 32 -16.27 10.98 -0.84
N ASP A 33 -17.32 11.33 -1.60
CA ASP A 33 -17.47 10.88 -2.99
C ASP A 33 -16.41 11.52 -3.88
N ALA A 34 -16.18 12.82 -3.75
CA ALA A 34 -15.12 13.52 -4.50
C ALA A 34 -13.73 12.99 -4.16
N TYR A 35 -13.50 12.64 -2.91
CA TYR A 35 -12.24 12.05 -2.48
C TYR A 35 -12.05 10.61 -2.99
N ASN A 36 -13.09 9.80 -2.96
CA ASN A 36 -13.07 8.48 -3.56
C ASN A 36 -12.82 8.53 -5.08
N ASP A 37 -13.42 9.50 -5.79
CA ASP A 37 -13.12 9.76 -7.20
C ASP A 37 -11.64 10.09 -7.42
N TYR A 38 -11.07 10.91 -6.54
CA TYR A 38 -9.65 11.26 -6.59
C TYR A 38 -8.74 10.01 -6.43
N VAL A 39 -8.98 9.17 -5.43
CA VAL A 39 -8.22 7.93 -5.20
C VAL A 39 -8.33 6.99 -6.40
N VAL A 40 -9.55 6.78 -6.94
CA VAL A 40 -9.79 5.94 -8.11
C VAL A 40 -9.06 6.50 -9.35
N ASN A 41 -9.09 7.82 -9.57
CA ASN A 41 -8.42 8.45 -10.70
C ASN A 41 -6.90 8.32 -10.61
N GLN A 42 -6.32 8.50 -9.42
CA GLN A 42 -4.88 8.28 -9.22
C GLN A 42 -4.47 6.83 -9.42
N ALA A 43 -5.22 5.88 -8.86
CA ALA A 43 -4.97 4.46 -9.09
C ALA A 43 -5.07 4.13 -10.60
N THR A 44 -6.06 4.68 -11.29
CA THR A 44 -6.22 4.50 -12.74
C THR A 44 -5.03 5.06 -13.51
N GLU A 45 -4.55 6.25 -13.17
CA GLU A 45 -3.36 6.84 -13.79
C GLU A 45 -2.13 5.94 -13.62
N LEU A 46 -1.86 5.53 -12.37
CA LEU A 46 -0.69 4.72 -12.05
C LEU A 46 -0.70 3.36 -12.74
N LEU A 47 -1.86 2.73 -12.83
CA LEU A 47 -2.00 1.36 -13.36
C LEU A 47 -2.27 1.30 -14.86
N SER A 48 -2.59 2.43 -15.52
CA SER A 48 -2.86 2.48 -16.96
C SER A 48 -1.70 3.06 -17.76
N ASN A 49 -0.98 4.05 -17.23
CA ASN A 49 -0.08 4.88 -18.02
C ASN A 49 1.36 4.40 -18.05
N TYR A 50 1.74 3.48 -17.17
CA TYR A 50 3.13 3.07 -16.98
C TYR A 50 3.40 1.60 -17.33
N GLY A 51 2.40 0.89 -17.87
CA GLY A 51 2.45 -0.54 -18.17
C GLY A 51 2.36 -1.39 -16.90
N LYS A 52 2.92 -2.61 -16.91
CA LYS A 52 2.79 -3.53 -15.77
C LYS A 52 3.43 -2.97 -14.51
N ILE A 53 2.65 -2.89 -13.44
CA ILE A 53 3.09 -2.64 -12.07
C ILE A 53 2.92 -3.95 -11.31
N ASP A 54 3.97 -4.43 -10.68
CA ASP A 54 3.95 -5.75 -10.02
C ASP A 54 3.43 -5.67 -8.59
N TYR A 55 3.53 -4.49 -7.95
CA TYR A 55 3.18 -4.30 -6.55
C TYR A 55 2.67 -2.88 -6.27
N ILE A 56 1.62 -2.75 -5.48
CA ILE A 56 1.19 -1.47 -4.93
C ILE A 56 1.25 -1.53 -3.39
N TRP A 57 2.03 -0.65 -2.83
CA TRP A 57 2.28 -0.57 -1.40
C TRP A 57 1.43 0.54 -0.79
N PHE A 58 0.31 0.16 -0.17
CA PHE A 58 -0.58 1.12 0.47
C PHE A 58 -0.14 1.44 1.89
N ASP A 59 0.06 2.74 2.15
CA ASP A 59 0.25 3.26 3.50
C ASP A 59 -1.11 3.62 4.11
N GLY A 60 -1.47 2.94 5.20
CA GLY A 60 -2.72 3.18 5.90
C GLY A 60 -2.71 4.40 6.83
N ALA A 61 -1.57 5.04 7.04
CA ALA A 61 -1.47 6.17 7.98
C ALA A 61 -2.31 7.35 7.52
N GLY A 62 -3.18 7.84 8.39
CA GLY A 62 -4.11 8.94 8.11
C GLY A 62 -5.41 8.53 7.41
N SER A 63 -5.57 7.23 7.10
CA SER A 63 -6.77 6.71 6.42
C SER A 63 -7.95 6.43 7.34
N GLU A 64 -7.78 6.54 8.63
CA GLU A 64 -8.72 6.05 9.65
C GLU A 64 -10.06 6.83 9.66
N LYS A 65 -10.04 8.07 9.21
CA LYS A 65 -11.20 8.97 9.28
C LYS A 65 -12.02 9.03 8.00
N HIS A 66 -11.49 8.51 6.89
CA HIS A 66 -12.15 8.57 5.61
C HIS A 66 -12.95 7.30 5.32
N GLN A 67 -14.14 7.44 4.73
CA GLN A 67 -14.96 6.33 4.26
C GLN A 67 -14.65 6.05 2.80
N TYR A 68 -13.70 5.14 2.58
CA TYR A 68 -13.32 4.73 1.22
C TYR A 68 -14.40 3.85 0.57
N ASP A 69 -14.66 4.08 -0.71
CA ASP A 69 -15.40 3.16 -1.57
C ASP A 69 -14.51 1.96 -1.95
N VAL A 70 -14.25 1.10 -0.96
CA VAL A 70 -13.35 -0.05 -1.09
C VAL A 70 -13.72 -0.96 -2.26
N PRO A 71 -15.02 -1.33 -2.47
CA PRO A 71 -15.41 -2.18 -3.60
C PRO A 71 -15.00 -1.57 -4.94
N ARG A 72 -15.22 -0.27 -5.14
CA ARG A 72 -14.89 0.45 -6.37
C ARG A 72 -13.38 0.55 -6.58
N ILE A 73 -12.62 0.87 -5.54
CA ILE A 73 -11.17 0.98 -5.59
C ILE A 73 -10.54 -0.37 -5.95
N VAL A 74 -10.90 -1.43 -5.23
CA VAL A 74 -10.41 -2.80 -5.47
C VAL A 74 -10.78 -3.28 -6.87
N HIS A 75 -12.04 -3.10 -7.27
CA HIS A 75 -12.50 -3.45 -8.62
C HIS A 75 -11.69 -2.74 -9.71
N THR A 76 -11.40 -1.45 -9.53
CA THR A 76 -10.58 -0.67 -10.47
C THR A 76 -9.18 -1.26 -10.58
N ILE A 77 -8.51 -1.49 -9.45
CA ILE A 77 -7.15 -2.03 -9.41
C ILE A 77 -7.10 -3.40 -10.09
N ARG A 78 -7.96 -4.33 -9.69
CA ARG A 78 -7.97 -5.71 -10.21
C ARG A 78 -8.41 -5.79 -11.69
N THR A 79 -9.24 -4.85 -12.14
CA THR A 79 -9.62 -4.77 -13.56
C THR A 79 -8.48 -4.27 -14.43
N LEU A 80 -7.74 -3.28 -13.96
CA LEU A 80 -6.62 -2.72 -14.71
C LEU A 80 -5.40 -3.64 -14.71
N GLN A 81 -5.11 -4.28 -13.58
CA GLN A 81 -3.98 -5.20 -13.42
C GLN A 81 -4.35 -6.34 -12.46
N SER A 82 -4.88 -7.45 -13.00
CA SER A 82 -5.37 -8.59 -12.21
C SER A 82 -4.29 -9.25 -11.34
N ASP A 83 -3.03 -9.21 -11.78
CA ASP A 83 -1.90 -9.91 -11.16
C ASP A 83 -1.08 -9.01 -10.22
N ILE A 84 -1.51 -7.76 -10.01
CA ILE A 84 -0.81 -6.85 -9.11
C ILE A 84 -0.94 -7.35 -7.68
N MET A 85 0.16 -7.33 -6.94
CA MET A 85 0.13 -7.60 -5.50
C MET A 85 -0.24 -6.32 -4.74
N ILE A 86 -1.13 -6.45 -3.76
CA ILE A 86 -1.59 -5.35 -2.90
C ILE A 86 -1.04 -5.55 -1.49
N PHE A 87 -0.38 -4.53 -0.96
CA PHE A 87 0.08 -4.51 0.41
C PHE A 87 -0.99 -3.95 1.34
N ASN A 88 -1.28 -4.69 2.38
CA ASN A 88 -1.89 -4.32 3.65
C ASN A 88 -3.33 -3.81 3.62
N MET A 89 -3.80 -3.08 2.61
CA MET A 89 -5.12 -2.44 2.63
C MET A 89 -6.12 -3.17 1.73
N TRP A 90 -7.40 -3.16 2.15
CA TRP A 90 -8.61 -3.49 1.37
C TRP A 90 -8.70 -4.94 0.89
N ASP A 91 -7.94 -5.33 -0.14
CA ASP A 91 -7.85 -6.69 -0.68
C ASP A 91 -6.38 -7.13 -0.73
N PRO A 92 -5.74 -7.30 0.43
CA PRO A 92 -4.30 -7.48 0.50
C PRO A 92 -3.86 -8.89 0.10
N ASP A 93 -2.74 -8.94 -0.63
CA ASP A 93 -1.96 -10.17 -0.89
C ASP A 93 -0.83 -10.36 0.12
N THR A 94 -0.41 -9.28 0.79
CA THR A 94 0.59 -9.27 1.86
C THR A 94 0.17 -8.33 2.99
N ARG A 95 0.73 -8.50 4.17
CA ARG A 95 0.44 -7.66 5.33
C ARG A 95 1.70 -7.18 6.02
N TRP A 96 1.61 -6.05 6.70
CA TRP A 96 2.71 -5.54 7.51
C TRP A 96 2.87 -6.32 8.82
N ILE A 97 4.11 -6.71 9.14
CA ILE A 97 4.43 -7.46 10.37
C ILE A 97 5.54 -6.82 11.19
N GLY A 98 6.09 -5.73 10.74
CA GLY A 98 7.23 -5.10 11.36
C GLY A 98 6.90 -3.89 12.21
N ASN A 99 7.89 -3.06 12.29
CA ASN A 99 7.81 -1.70 12.81
C ASN A 99 8.76 -0.81 11.99
N GLU A 100 8.67 0.50 12.16
CA GLU A 100 9.51 1.45 11.41
C GLU A 100 11.02 1.34 11.71
N ALA A 101 11.42 0.56 12.70
CA ALA A 101 12.82 0.22 12.94
C ALA A 101 13.31 -0.98 12.10
N GLY A 102 12.44 -1.57 11.27
CA GLY A 102 12.77 -2.71 10.42
C GLY A 102 12.90 -4.03 11.17
N ILE A 103 12.18 -4.19 12.28
CA ILE A 103 12.27 -5.37 13.14
C ILE A 103 10.94 -6.12 13.12
N ALA A 104 10.95 -7.33 12.55
CA ALA A 104 9.82 -8.23 12.60
C ALA A 104 9.70 -8.93 13.97
N PRO A 105 8.48 -9.26 14.44
CA PRO A 105 8.28 -10.06 15.63
C PRO A 105 8.94 -11.44 15.50
N MET A 106 9.50 -11.95 16.60
CA MET A 106 10.09 -13.30 16.64
C MET A 106 9.05 -14.40 16.35
N TYR A 107 7.85 -14.22 16.86
CA TYR A 107 6.72 -15.11 16.60
C TYR A 107 5.74 -14.45 15.66
N ASN A 108 5.54 -15.06 14.51
CA ASN A 108 4.66 -14.56 13.49
C ASN A 108 4.00 -15.72 12.75
N THR A 109 2.75 -15.53 12.34
CA THR A 109 2.02 -16.49 11.51
C THR A 109 1.55 -15.81 10.24
N ASN A 110 1.54 -16.53 9.14
CA ASN A 110 0.95 -16.04 7.88
C ASN A 110 -0.53 -16.42 7.75
N VAL A 111 -1.07 -17.11 8.74
CA VAL A 111 -2.50 -17.48 8.79
C VAL A 111 -3.17 -16.52 9.77
N VAL A 112 -4.04 -15.66 9.26
CA VAL A 112 -4.64 -14.56 10.01
C VAL A 112 -6.15 -14.52 9.84
N ASP A 113 -6.85 -14.13 10.89
CA ASP A 113 -8.28 -13.88 10.96
C ASP A 113 -8.60 -12.40 11.18
N SER A 114 -7.58 -11.58 11.37
CA SER A 114 -7.69 -10.14 11.55
C SER A 114 -6.58 -9.40 10.81
N LEU A 115 -6.81 -8.14 10.50
CA LEU A 115 -5.88 -7.27 9.79
C LEU A 115 -5.89 -5.87 10.38
N HIS A 116 -4.69 -5.32 10.65
CA HIS A 116 -4.51 -3.90 10.91
C HIS A 116 -4.16 -3.18 9.61
N ILE A 117 -4.96 -2.20 9.23
CA ILE A 117 -4.71 -1.37 8.04
C ILE A 117 -3.60 -0.34 8.32
N SER A 118 -3.57 0.16 9.56
CA SER A 118 -2.58 1.13 10.04
C SER A 118 -2.20 0.78 11.47
N VAL A 119 -1.04 1.24 11.92
CA VAL A 119 -0.60 1.12 13.33
C VAL A 119 -1.52 1.85 14.32
N TYR A 120 -2.36 2.73 13.82
CA TYR A 120 -3.30 3.54 14.61
C TYR A 120 -4.73 3.03 14.58
N THR A 121 -5.02 1.94 13.85
CA THR A 121 -6.35 1.34 13.76
C THR A 121 -6.45 0.08 14.59
N ASP A 122 -7.66 -0.19 15.10
CA ASP A 122 -7.97 -1.49 15.67
C ASP A 122 -7.92 -2.58 14.61
N ALA A 123 -7.72 -3.82 15.05
CA ALA A 123 -7.76 -4.97 14.15
C ALA A 123 -9.13 -5.11 13.50
N GLN A 124 -9.14 -5.31 12.20
CA GLN A 124 -10.34 -5.62 11.44
C GLN A 124 -10.48 -7.15 11.33
N GLU A 125 -11.55 -7.69 11.92
CA GLU A 125 -11.85 -9.11 11.82
C GLU A 125 -12.12 -9.52 10.37
N LYS A 126 -11.60 -10.67 9.99
CA LYS A 126 -11.88 -11.29 8.70
C LYS A 126 -13.04 -12.28 8.82
N GLN A 127 -13.80 -12.44 7.76
CA GLN A 127 -14.88 -13.43 7.72
C GLN A 127 -14.33 -14.87 7.82
N ASP A 128 -13.18 -15.09 7.17
CA ASP A 128 -12.49 -16.35 7.17
C ASP A 128 -10.99 -16.17 7.42
N THR A 129 -10.37 -17.22 7.95
CA THR A 129 -8.92 -17.27 8.10
C THR A 129 -8.24 -17.25 6.73
N GLN A 130 -7.29 -16.33 6.54
CA GLN A 130 -6.57 -16.13 5.29
C GLN A 130 -5.08 -16.39 5.45
N PHE A 131 -4.46 -16.87 4.38
CA PHE A 131 -3.00 -16.91 4.29
C PHE A 131 -2.50 -15.59 3.69
N LEU A 132 -1.87 -14.76 4.52
CA LEU A 132 -1.27 -13.48 4.11
C LEU A 132 0.21 -13.47 4.53
N PRO A 133 1.13 -13.59 3.57
CA PRO A 133 2.56 -13.44 3.84
C PRO A 133 2.86 -12.12 4.54
N GLY A 134 3.73 -12.19 5.55
CA GLY A 134 4.17 -11.00 6.27
C GLY A 134 5.29 -10.30 5.53
N GLU A 135 5.24 -8.99 5.46
CA GLU A 135 6.28 -8.11 4.95
C GLU A 135 6.80 -7.22 6.08
N CYS A 136 8.11 -7.19 6.26
CA CYS A 136 8.78 -6.26 7.16
C CYS A 136 9.63 -5.31 6.33
N ASP A 137 9.24 -4.07 6.32
CA ASP A 137 9.98 -3.00 5.70
C ASP A 137 11.25 -2.64 6.50
N CYS A 138 12.24 -2.09 5.83
CA CYS A 138 13.46 -1.61 6.47
C CYS A 138 13.98 -0.35 5.79
N GLN A 139 14.55 0.53 6.60
CA GLN A 139 15.16 1.76 6.11
C GLN A 139 16.53 1.48 5.50
N LEU A 140 16.81 2.05 4.34
CA LEU A 140 18.13 1.96 3.71
C LEU A 140 19.13 2.99 4.26
N SER A 141 18.63 4.05 4.91
CA SER A 141 19.47 5.15 5.42
C SER A 141 20.27 4.82 6.68
N GLY A 142 19.95 3.75 7.39
CA GLY A 142 20.74 3.22 8.52
C GLY A 142 20.75 4.04 9.81
N THR A 143 20.06 5.15 9.89
CA THR A 143 20.07 6.03 11.07
C THR A 143 18.67 6.58 11.39
N GLY A 144 17.94 5.91 12.30
CA GLY A 144 16.68 6.39 12.82
C GLY A 144 15.56 6.39 11.77
N TYR A 145 14.41 6.95 12.08
CA TYR A 145 13.18 6.93 11.29
C TYR A 145 13.22 7.80 10.02
N ASN A 146 14.24 7.63 9.17
CA ASN A 146 14.42 8.40 7.95
C ASN A 146 14.06 7.57 6.72
N TRP A 147 12.84 7.70 6.28
CA TRP A 147 12.34 7.06 5.06
C TRP A 147 12.74 7.79 3.77
N PHE A 148 13.27 9.00 3.90
CA PHE A 148 13.65 9.84 2.79
C PHE A 148 15.15 10.07 2.73
N TRP A 149 15.64 10.44 1.54
CA TRP A 149 17.02 10.86 1.38
C TRP A 149 17.31 12.07 2.26
N CYS A 150 18.36 11.97 3.07
CA CYS A 150 18.91 13.07 3.86
C CYS A 150 20.39 13.21 3.52
N GLU A 151 20.83 14.40 3.14
CA GLU A 151 22.25 14.74 3.12
C GLU A 151 22.77 14.73 4.56
N LYS A 152 23.94 14.10 4.76
CA LYS A 152 24.63 14.10 6.05
C LYS A 152 25.41 15.37 6.24
#